data_4cab4f6fdc4af9da90d5e5f52de19d53
#
_entry.id   4cab4f6fdc4af9da90d5e5f52de19d53
#
_cell.length_a   1.000
_cell.length_b   1.000
_cell.length_c   1.000
_cell.angle_alpha   90.00
_cell.angle_beta   90.00
_cell.angle_gamma   90.00
#
_symmetry.space_group_name_H-M   'P 1'
#
loop_
_entity.id
_entity.type
_entity.pdbx_description
1 polymer ?
#
loop_
_entity_poly.entity_id
_entity_poly.type
_entity_poly.pdbx_seq_one_letter_code
_entity_poly.pdbx_strand_id
1 'polypeptide(L)'
;MIEELKTCSFCGKNEEEVLTLYSNDDMTAFICDECITQREEYLESENEEEKRFDYTLLKPKEIKAKLDEYIIGQESAKKVLSVAVYNHFKRINMIDNDEIEMQKSNILLIGPTGSGKTLLAQTLAKILNVPLAIADATTVTEAGYVGDDVENVLLKLIKAADYDIELAQRGIIYIDEIDKIARKSENTSITRDVSGEGVQQALLKIIEGTVSSVPPQGGRKHPNQEMIEIDTTNILFIVGGAFAGLENKIKSRLNKKQIGFGLKNDKTELDDMSIFEHVLPEDIRKFGIIPELIGRLPVITALSELNKEALKSILTKPKNAIVKQYKKYFELENVNLEFEEEAIDEIAELALKRKIGARGLRSIIENTMMDLMYEIPSQENVEKVVVTKELIKEKNENFIKSEERKEN
;
A
#
# COMPACT_ATOMS: atom_id res chain seq x y z
N MET A 1 -1.50 74.09 13.47
CA MET A 1 -0.73 73.00 12.85
C MET A 1 -1.74 72.05 12.28
N ILE A 2 -1.80 71.88 10.98
CA ILE A 2 -2.67 70.89 10.35
C ILE A 2 -1.96 69.54 10.56
N GLU A 3 -2.52 68.67 11.38
CA GLU A 3 -2.03 67.30 11.48
C GLU A 3 -2.20 66.66 10.08
N GLU A 4 -1.13 66.28 9.44
CA GLU A 4 -1.14 65.51 8.20
C GLU A 4 -1.77 64.17 8.53
N LEU A 5 -2.96 63.90 7.98
CA LEU A 5 -3.64 62.60 8.08
C LEU A 5 -2.72 61.52 7.52
N LYS A 6 -2.42 60.51 8.34
CA LYS A 6 -1.64 59.37 7.95
C LYS A 6 -2.44 58.56 6.93
N THR A 7 -1.79 58.22 5.81
CA THR A 7 -2.43 57.45 4.72
C THR A 7 -1.68 56.16 4.44
N CYS A 8 -2.45 55.12 4.06
CA CYS A 8 -1.87 53.82 3.61
C CYS A 8 -1.02 54.02 2.39
N SER A 9 0.26 53.62 2.44
CA SER A 9 1.22 53.75 1.34
C SER A 9 0.90 52.86 0.13
N PHE A 10 -0.07 51.93 0.26
CA PHE A 10 -0.45 51.01 -0.79
C PHE A 10 -1.75 51.42 -1.49
N CYS A 11 -2.82 51.73 -0.78
CA CYS A 11 -4.12 52.09 -1.37
C CYS A 11 -4.48 53.56 -1.26
N GLY A 12 -3.72 54.35 -0.46
CA GLY A 12 -3.95 55.79 -0.26
C GLY A 12 -5.09 56.16 0.69
N LYS A 13 -5.82 55.21 1.28
CA LYS A 13 -6.87 55.42 2.25
C LYS A 13 -6.27 56.05 3.52
N ASN A 14 -6.99 56.98 4.14
CA ASN A 14 -6.57 57.62 5.37
C ASN A 14 -6.98 56.83 6.63
N GLU A 15 -6.49 57.24 7.80
CA GLU A 15 -6.71 56.55 9.09
C GLU A 15 -8.18 56.49 9.48
N GLU A 16 -9.05 57.39 8.99
CA GLU A 16 -10.47 57.40 9.25
C GLU A 16 -11.28 56.45 8.32
N GLU A 17 -10.69 56.02 7.22
CA GLU A 17 -11.32 55.13 6.21
C GLU A 17 -11.01 53.65 6.39
N VAL A 18 -10.15 53.29 7.35
CA VAL A 18 -9.71 51.92 7.61
C VAL A 18 -9.85 51.55 9.07
N LEU A 19 -9.95 50.27 9.39
CA LEU A 19 -10.07 49.80 10.77
C LEU A 19 -8.76 49.98 11.56
N THR A 20 -7.65 49.73 10.93
CA THR A 20 -6.32 49.83 11.57
C THR A 20 -5.28 50.19 10.53
N LEU A 21 -4.38 51.12 10.89
CA LEU A 21 -3.23 51.53 10.08
C LEU A 21 -1.94 51.15 10.83
N TYR A 22 -1.20 50.22 10.28
CA TYR A 22 0.09 49.76 10.82
C TYR A 22 1.22 50.61 10.25
N SER A 23 2.27 50.89 11.04
CA SER A 23 3.45 51.61 10.59
C SER A 23 4.71 50.78 10.74
N ASN A 24 5.72 51.08 9.95
CA ASN A 24 7.06 50.57 10.22
C ASN A 24 7.68 51.30 11.45
N ASP A 25 8.79 50.75 11.98
CA ASP A 25 9.43 51.27 13.19
C ASP A 25 9.84 52.78 13.07
N ASP A 26 10.18 53.23 11.88
CA ASP A 26 10.58 54.61 11.58
C ASP A 26 9.38 55.54 11.28
N MET A 27 8.14 55.04 11.29
CA MET A 27 6.91 55.76 10.93
C MET A 27 6.92 56.46 9.57
N THR A 28 7.67 55.92 8.63
CA THR A 28 7.83 56.43 7.25
C THR A 28 6.91 55.77 6.24
N ALA A 29 6.34 54.60 6.55
CA ALA A 29 5.40 53.86 5.70
C ALA A 29 4.26 53.28 6.50
N PHE A 30 3.08 53.31 5.94
CA PHE A 30 1.86 52.79 6.55
C PHE A 30 1.16 51.77 5.67
N ILE A 31 0.56 50.74 6.26
CA ILE A 31 -0.24 49.73 5.57
C ILE A 31 -1.55 49.51 6.35
N CYS A 32 -2.69 49.51 5.65
CA CYS A 32 -3.97 49.26 6.28
C CYS A 32 -4.31 47.75 6.36
N ASP A 33 -5.20 47.42 7.27
CA ASP A 33 -5.76 46.07 7.47
C ASP A 33 -6.30 45.47 6.16
N GLU A 34 -7.05 46.23 5.34
CA GLU A 34 -7.55 45.74 4.06
C GLU A 34 -6.43 45.34 3.07
N CYS A 35 -5.33 46.13 3.00
CA CYS A 35 -4.21 45.79 2.14
C CYS A 35 -3.42 44.58 2.65
N ILE A 36 -3.37 44.38 3.99
CA ILE A 36 -2.77 43.15 4.57
C ILE A 36 -3.59 41.96 4.19
N THR A 37 -4.89 41.94 4.40
CA THR A 37 -5.79 40.84 4.08
C THR A 37 -5.77 40.52 2.57
N GLN A 38 -5.82 41.54 1.72
CA GLN A 38 -5.74 41.35 0.27
C GLN A 38 -4.37 40.73 -0.17
N ARG A 39 -3.28 41.06 0.53
CA ARG A 39 -1.98 40.50 0.24
C ARG A 39 -1.85 39.09 0.78
N GLU A 40 -2.44 38.77 1.92
CA GLU A 40 -2.51 37.40 2.45
C GLU A 40 -3.29 36.49 1.51
N GLU A 41 -4.48 36.91 1.03
CA GLU A 41 -5.25 36.19 0.02
C GLU A 41 -4.46 35.96 -1.27
N TYR A 42 -3.71 36.98 -1.72
CA TYR A 42 -2.87 36.85 -2.93
C TYR A 42 -1.72 35.88 -2.69
N LEU A 43 -1.05 35.92 -1.54
CA LEU A 43 0.03 34.98 -1.18
C LEU A 43 -0.50 33.56 -0.97
N GLU A 44 -1.69 33.42 -0.44
CA GLU A 44 -2.36 32.12 -0.34
C GLU A 44 -2.68 31.56 -1.74
N SER A 45 -3.16 32.38 -2.68
CA SER A 45 -3.44 31.97 -4.05
C SER A 45 -2.16 31.62 -4.83
N GLU A 46 -1.06 32.39 -4.68
CA GLU A 46 0.26 32.04 -5.23
C GLU A 46 0.81 30.74 -4.61
N ASN A 47 0.65 30.55 -3.30
CA ASN A 47 1.03 29.31 -2.61
C ASN A 47 0.15 28.13 -3.01
N GLU A 48 -1.13 28.34 -3.35
CA GLU A 48 -1.99 27.30 -3.93
C GLU A 48 -1.59 26.96 -5.36
N GLU A 49 -1.11 27.92 -6.16
CA GLU A 49 -0.54 27.64 -7.49
C GLU A 49 0.84 26.97 -7.39
N GLU A 50 1.69 27.31 -6.42
CA GLU A 50 2.95 26.59 -6.15
C GLU A 50 2.74 25.25 -5.47
N LYS A 51 1.67 25.08 -4.67
CA LYS A 51 1.20 23.81 -4.11
C LYS A 51 0.44 22.94 -5.12
N ARG A 52 0.24 23.36 -6.35
CA ARG A 52 0.02 22.43 -7.46
C ARG A 52 1.26 21.58 -7.56
N PHE A 53 1.27 20.53 -6.73
CA PHE A 53 2.27 19.48 -6.74
C PHE A 53 2.52 19.10 -8.21
N ASP A 54 3.62 19.58 -8.75
CA ASP A 54 4.10 19.23 -10.09
C ASP A 54 4.55 17.76 -10.03
N TYR A 55 3.53 16.88 -9.85
CA TYR A 55 3.72 15.47 -10.09
C TYR A 55 3.92 15.35 -11.59
N THR A 56 5.17 15.29 -12.00
CA THR A 56 5.52 14.73 -13.30
C THR A 56 4.94 13.32 -13.28
N LEU A 57 3.68 13.20 -13.75
CA LEU A 57 2.95 11.93 -13.73
C LEU A 57 3.72 10.92 -14.56
N LEU A 58 4.44 10.03 -13.88
CA LEU A 58 5.25 9.00 -14.52
C LEU A 58 4.36 8.15 -15.42
N LYS A 59 4.79 7.92 -16.66
CA LYS A 59 4.08 7.06 -17.60
C LYS A 59 4.07 5.60 -17.11
N PRO A 60 3.07 4.78 -17.52
CA PRO A 60 2.97 3.39 -17.05
C PRO A 60 4.24 2.56 -17.23
N LYS A 61 4.99 2.76 -18.33
CA LYS A 61 6.26 2.07 -18.56
C LYS A 61 7.35 2.49 -17.56
N GLU A 62 7.37 3.76 -17.15
CA GLU A 62 8.32 4.31 -16.18
C GLU A 62 7.99 3.81 -14.77
N ILE A 63 6.69 3.79 -14.40
CA ILE A 63 6.21 3.20 -13.13
C ILE A 63 6.63 1.73 -13.06
N LYS A 64 6.37 0.96 -14.15
CA LYS A 64 6.78 -0.46 -14.20
C LYS A 64 8.29 -0.61 -14.06
N ALA A 65 9.09 0.17 -14.78
CA ALA A 65 10.54 0.09 -14.69
C ALA A 65 11.05 0.37 -13.26
N LYS A 66 10.47 1.35 -12.57
CA LYS A 66 10.79 1.59 -11.16
C LYS A 66 10.35 0.46 -10.24
N LEU A 67 9.19 -0.19 -10.51
CA LEU A 67 8.76 -1.39 -9.77
C LEU A 67 9.75 -2.54 -9.98
N ASP A 68 10.26 -2.72 -11.20
CA ASP A 68 11.23 -3.78 -11.56
C ASP A 68 12.56 -3.66 -10.77
N GLU A 69 12.91 -2.47 -10.30
CA GLU A 69 14.09 -2.26 -9.45
C GLU A 69 13.96 -2.86 -8.03
N TYR A 70 12.73 -3.06 -7.56
CA TYR A 70 12.44 -3.53 -6.20
C TYR A 70 11.74 -4.89 -6.16
N ILE A 71 11.00 -5.25 -7.22
CA ILE A 71 10.09 -6.42 -7.22
C ILE A 71 10.45 -7.35 -8.35
N ILE A 72 10.78 -8.59 -7.99
CA ILE A 72 11.13 -9.66 -8.94
C ILE A 72 9.87 -10.38 -9.41
N GLY A 73 9.80 -10.67 -10.71
CA GLY A 73 8.65 -11.35 -11.31
C GLY A 73 7.38 -10.50 -11.31
N GLN A 74 6.22 -11.14 -11.27
CA GLN A 74 4.88 -10.49 -11.20
C GLN A 74 4.60 -9.53 -12.38
N GLU A 75 5.06 -9.87 -13.59
CA GLU A 75 5.06 -8.99 -14.75
C GLU A 75 3.66 -8.48 -15.12
N SER A 76 2.66 -9.37 -15.08
CA SER A 76 1.25 -9.04 -15.36
C SER A 76 0.70 -8.05 -14.32
N ALA A 77 0.90 -8.35 -13.03
CA ALA A 77 0.43 -7.50 -11.94
C ALA A 77 1.09 -6.10 -11.98
N LYS A 78 2.42 -6.03 -12.18
CA LYS A 78 3.14 -4.75 -12.32
C LYS A 78 2.61 -3.91 -13.48
N LYS A 79 2.31 -4.53 -14.63
CA LYS A 79 1.74 -3.84 -15.80
C LYS A 79 0.35 -3.28 -15.48
N VAL A 80 -0.55 -4.11 -14.93
CA VAL A 80 -1.91 -3.71 -14.59
C VAL A 80 -1.91 -2.57 -13.56
N LEU A 81 -1.11 -2.72 -12.50
CA LEU A 81 -0.96 -1.69 -11.45
C LEU A 81 -0.43 -0.38 -12.02
N SER A 82 0.59 -0.42 -12.87
CA SER A 82 1.16 0.79 -13.48
C SER A 82 0.15 1.56 -14.32
N VAL A 83 -0.72 0.85 -15.05
CA VAL A 83 -1.79 1.50 -15.84
C VAL A 83 -2.90 2.04 -14.92
N ALA A 84 -3.35 1.25 -13.94
CA ALA A 84 -4.42 1.65 -13.04
C ALA A 84 -4.06 2.89 -12.21
N VAL A 85 -2.84 2.91 -11.67
CA VAL A 85 -2.31 4.03 -10.90
C VAL A 85 -2.13 5.28 -11.77
N TYR A 86 -1.57 5.13 -12.97
CA TYR A 86 -1.47 6.24 -13.92
C TYR A 86 -2.83 6.85 -14.23
N ASN A 87 -3.83 6.02 -14.52
CA ASN A 87 -5.19 6.48 -14.84
C ASN A 87 -5.84 7.16 -13.63
N HIS A 88 -5.60 6.65 -12.41
CA HIS A 88 -6.11 7.26 -11.18
C HIS A 88 -5.56 8.68 -10.98
N PHE A 89 -4.24 8.87 -11.03
CA PHE A 89 -3.65 10.19 -10.86
C PHE A 89 -3.92 11.13 -12.05
N LYS A 90 -4.05 10.58 -13.26
CA LYS A 90 -4.50 11.36 -14.42
C LYS A 90 -5.92 11.91 -14.19
N ARG A 91 -6.84 11.10 -13.64
CA ARG A 91 -8.20 11.53 -13.30
C ARG A 91 -8.18 12.69 -12.28
N ILE A 92 -7.36 12.59 -11.23
CA ILE A 92 -7.25 13.62 -10.18
C ILE A 92 -6.71 14.95 -10.76
N ASN A 93 -5.80 14.87 -11.74
CA ASN A 93 -5.16 16.05 -12.33
C ASN A 93 -5.94 16.64 -13.52
N MET A 94 -7.05 16.01 -13.92
CA MET A 94 -7.92 16.59 -14.96
C MET A 94 -8.68 17.79 -14.39
N ILE A 95 -8.62 18.89 -15.12
CA ILE A 95 -9.41 20.08 -14.84
C ILE A 95 -10.88 19.76 -15.22
N ASP A 96 -11.84 20.18 -14.40
CA ASP A 96 -13.28 19.91 -14.47
C ASP A 96 -14.01 20.43 -15.76
N ASN A 97 -13.32 20.52 -16.87
CA ASN A 97 -13.88 21.08 -18.13
C ASN A 97 -14.36 20.02 -19.14
N ASP A 98 -14.24 18.72 -18.81
CA ASP A 98 -14.70 17.65 -19.70
C ASP A 98 -16.10 17.18 -19.33
N GLU A 99 -16.99 17.04 -20.34
CA GLU A 99 -18.34 16.48 -20.19
C GLU A 99 -18.36 15.01 -19.75
N ILE A 100 -17.17 14.36 -19.66
CA ILE A 100 -17.03 12.94 -19.35
C ILE A 100 -16.46 12.77 -17.93
N GLU A 101 -17.27 12.28 -17.02
CA GLU A 101 -16.88 11.91 -15.68
C GLU A 101 -16.12 10.57 -15.66
N MET A 102 -14.85 10.58 -15.24
CA MET A 102 -14.04 9.36 -15.13
C MET A 102 -14.24 8.69 -13.76
N GLN A 103 -14.63 7.42 -13.80
CA GLN A 103 -14.86 6.63 -12.60
C GLN A 103 -13.56 6.26 -11.88
N LYS A 104 -13.65 6.13 -10.56
CA LYS A 104 -12.56 5.67 -9.68
C LYS A 104 -12.21 4.20 -9.97
N SER A 105 -10.92 3.89 -10.06
CA SER A 105 -10.41 2.55 -10.39
C SER A 105 -9.63 1.96 -9.23
N ASN A 106 -10.33 1.49 -8.17
CA ASN A 106 -9.69 0.75 -7.08
C ASN A 106 -9.26 -0.64 -7.54
N ILE A 107 -8.30 -1.23 -6.82
CA ILE A 107 -7.56 -2.41 -7.27
C ILE A 107 -7.73 -3.56 -6.29
N LEU A 108 -7.97 -4.76 -6.80
CA LEU A 108 -7.96 -6.01 -6.03
C LEU A 108 -6.75 -6.85 -6.43
N LEU A 109 -5.88 -7.15 -5.46
CA LEU A 109 -4.71 -8.01 -5.58
C LEU A 109 -5.02 -9.39 -5.00
N ILE A 110 -4.98 -10.41 -5.85
CA ILE A 110 -5.19 -11.81 -5.45
C ILE A 110 -3.85 -12.54 -5.53
N GLY A 111 -3.53 -13.36 -4.53
CA GLY A 111 -2.34 -14.19 -4.59
C GLY A 111 -1.86 -14.71 -3.25
N PRO A 112 -1.04 -15.76 -3.22
CA PRO A 112 -0.62 -16.43 -2.00
C PRO A 112 0.09 -15.50 -1.01
N THR A 113 0.13 -15.91 0.25
CA THR A 113 0.90 -15.19 1.27
C THR A 113 2.39 -15.18 0.87
N GLY A 114 3.04 -14.03 1.05
CA GLY A 114 4.45 -13.88 0.68
C GLY A 114 4.73 -13.66 -0.81
N SER A 115 3.71 -13.49 -1.67
CA SER A 115 3.87 -13.17 -3.10
C SER A 115 4.27 -11.72 -3.39
N GLY A 116 4.23 -10.82 -2.39
CA GLY A 116 4.64 -9.43 -2.52
C GLY A 116 3.51 -8.39 -2.64
N LYS A 117 2.25 -8.72 -2.34
CA LYS A 117 1.10 -7.80 -2.43
C LYS A 117 1.33 -6.48 -1.69
N THR A 118 1.65 -6.56 -0.40
CA THR A 118 1.93 -5.40 0.45
C THR A 118 3.15 -4.60 -0.04
N LEU A 119 4.20 -5.30 -0.49
CA LEU A 119 5.41 -4.66 -1.04
C LEU A 119 5.11 -3.87 -2.32
N LEU A 120 4.22 -4.37 -3.18
CA LEU A 120 3.76 -3.66 -4.38
C LEU A 120 3.11 -2.33 -4.01
N ALA A 121 2.17 -2.33 -3.05
CA ALA A 121 1.51 -1.10 -2.59
C ALA A 121 2.49 -0.10 -1.97
N GLN A 122 3.42 -0.58 -1.11
CA GLN A 122 4.45 0.24 -0.50
C GLN A 122 5.40 0.87 -1.53
N THR A 123 5.82 0.06 -2.51
CA THR A 123 6.73 0.53 -3.56
C THR A 123 6.06 1.54 -4.47
N LEU A 124 4.77 1.33 -4.82
CA LEU A 124 3.98 2.29 -5.59
C LEU A 124 3.86 3.64 -4.86
N ALA A 125 3.46 3.64 -3.59
CA ALA A 125 3.36 4.86 -2.81
C ALA A 125 4.70 5.62 -2.75
N LYS A 126 5.81 4.90 -2.57
CA LYS A 126 7.16 5.46 -2.58
C LYS A 126 7.54 6.06 -3.94
N ILE A 127 7.24 5.36 -5.06
CA ILE A 127 7.55 5.84 -6.42
C ILE A 127 6.77 7.11 -6.75
N LEU A 128 5.53 7.20 -6.28
CA LEU A 128 4.61 8.31 -6.52
C LEU A 128 4.77 9.44 -5.50
N ASN A 129 5.54 9.21 -4.44
CA ASN A 129 5.72 10.14 -3.33
C ASN A 129 4.39 10.58 -2.69
N VAL A 130 3.50 9.62 -2.42
CA VAL A 130 2.20 9.85 -1.79
C VAL A 130 2.10 9.13 -0.43
N PRO A 131 1.31 9.63 0.52
CA PRO A 131 1.09 8.97 1.79
C PRO A 131 0.45 7.59 1.59
N LEU A 132 0.85 6.64 2.45
CA LEU A 132 0.34 5.27 2.44
C LEU A 132 -0.16 4.88 3.82
N ALA A 133 -1.40 4.41 3.89
CA ALA A 133 -1.90 3.69 5.06
C ALA A 133 -2.02 2.20 4.75
N ILE A 134 -1.65 1.37 5.72
CA ILE A 134 -1.82 -0.09 5.67
C ILE A 134 -2.78 -0.50 6.77
N ALA A 135 -3.81 -1.24 6.40
CA ALA A 135 -4.80 -1.80 7.31
C ALA A 135 -4.98 -3.29 7.03
N ASP A 136 -5.41 -4.01 8.07
CA ASP A 136 -5.79 -5.41 8.00
C ASP A 136 -7.31 -5.49 8.15
N ALA A 137 -8.00 -6.10 7.18
CA ALA A 137 -9.45 -6.21 7.19
C ALA A 137 -9.98 -6.99 8.41
N THR A 138 -9.16 -7.87 9.00
CA THR A 138 -9.55 -8.68 10.17
C THR A 138 -9.58 -7.89 11.47
N THR A 139 -8.89 -6.75 11.55
CA THR A 139 -8.90 -5.87 12.72
C THR A 139 -10.04 -4.88 12.72
N VAL A 140 -10.69 -4.70 11.56
CA VAL A 140 -11.80 -3.76 11.35
C VAL A 140 -13.13 -4.41 11.72
N THR A 141 -13.98 -3.66 12.39
CA THR A 141 -15.33 -4.10 12.77
C THR A 141 -16.40 -3.11 12.31
N GLU A 142 -17.65 -3.59 12.26
CA GLU A 142 -18.79 -2.68 12.05
C GLU A 142 -18.89 -1.70 13.21
N ALA A 143 -19.21 -0.43 12.92
CA ALA A 143 -19.31 0.63 13.91
C ALA A 143 -20.19 0.26 15.12
N GLY A 144 -19.64 0.45 16.33
CA GLY A 144 -20.33 0.11 17.58
C GLY A 144 -19.96 -1.24 18.22
N TYR A 145 -19.16 -2.07 17.56
CA TYR A 145 -18.61 -3.32 18.11
C TYR A 145 -17.17 -3.16 18.60
N VAL A 146 -16.64 -4.21 19.26
CA VAL A 146 -15.26 -4.19 19.78
C VAL A 146 -14.30 -4.46 18.62
N GLY A 147 -13.48 -3.47 18.29
CA GLY A 147 -12.49 -3.47 17.20
C GLY A 147 -12.23 -2.07 16.69
N ASP A 148 -11.43 -1.96 15.65
CA ASP A 148 -11.16 -0.69 14.97
C ASP A 148 -12.32 -0.33 14.04
N ASP A 149 -12.87 0.87 14.18
CA ASP A 149 -13.82 1.40 13.21
C ASP A 149 -13.12 1.63 11.86
N VAL A 150 -13.87 1.51 10.75
CA VAL A 150 -13.35 1.70 9.39
C VAL A 150 -12.66 3.07 9.23
N GLU A 151 -13.16 4.10 9.93
CA GLU A 151 -12.59 5.45 9.93
C GLU A 151 -11.17 5.50 10.52
N ASN A 152 -10.76 4.53 11.35
CA ASN A 152 -9.38 4.45 11.85
C ASN A 152 -8.36 4.16 10.72
N VAL A 153 -8.81 3.55 9.63
CA VAL A 153 -7.97 3.39 8.43
C VAL A 153 -7.64 4.73 7.80
N LEU A 154 -8.64 5.64 7.75
CA LEU A 154 -8.45 7.02 7.26
C LEU A 154 -7.55 7.82 8.20
N LEU A 155 -7.68 7.64 9.52
CA LEU A 155 -6.79 8.28 10.48
C LEU A 155 -5.32 7.87 10.30
N LYS A 156 -5.05 6.60 9.96
CA LYS A 156 -3.70 6.14 9.63
C LYS A 156 -3.14 6.88 8.41
N LEU A 157 -3.97 7.16 7.40
CA LEU A 157 -3.57 7.92 6.21
C LEU A 157 -3.30 9.39 6.55
N ILE A 158 -4.19 10.03 7.33
CA ILE A 158 -4.02 11.41 7.80
C ILE A 158 -2.70 11.55 8.57
N LYS A 159 -2.38 10.61 9.47
CA LYS A 159 -1.10 10.59 10.19
C LYS A 159 0.10 10.38 9.28
N ALA A 160 -0.03 9.54 8.24
CA ALA A 160 1.03 9.32 7.25
C ALA A 160 1.27 10.54 6.35
N ALA A 161 0.31 11.46 6.30
CA ALA A 161 0.40 12.75 5.62
C ALA A 161 0.75 13.91 6.58
N ASP A 162 1.22 13.63 7.80
CA ASP A 162 1.53 14.63 8.82
C ASP A 162 0.36 15.61 9.09
N TYR A 163 -0.87 15.10 9.04
CA TYR A 163 -2.14 15.84 9.20
C TYR A 163 -2.44 16.85 8.08
N ASP A 164 -1.73 16.81 6.97
CA ASP A 164 -2.10 17.49 5.73
C ASP A 164 -3.26 16.71 5.06
N ILE A 165 -4.47 17.29 5.15
CA ILE A 165 -5.70 16.64 4.66
C ILE A 165 -5.71 16.56 3.14
N GLU A 166 -5.24 17.60 2.43
CA GLU A 166 -5.19 17.63 0.97
C GLU A 166 -4.23 16.58 0.44
N LEU A 167 -3.07 16.43 1.09
CA LEU A 167 -2.11 15.39 0.76
C LEU A 167 -2.68 14.01 1.08
N ALA A 168 -3.37 13.84 2.22
CA ALA A 168 -4.02 12.58 2.60
C ALA A 168 -5.09 12.16 1.57
N GLN A 169 -5.90 13.08 1.05
CA GLN A 169 -6.94 12.80 0.04
C GLN A 169 -6.38 12.29 -1.28
N ARG A 170 -5.09 12.48 -1.56
CA ARG A 170 -4.39 11.95 -2.73
C ARG A 170 -3.55 10.71 -2.42
N GLY A 171 -3.67 10.18 -1.21
CA GLY A 171 -2.90 9.04 -0.74
C GLY A 171 -3.39 7.68 -1.27
N ILE A 172 -2.70 6.64 -0.80
CA ILE A 172 -3.04 5.25 -1.07
C ILE A 172 -3.41 4.56 0.24
N ILE A 173 -4.50 3.81 0.24
CA ILE A 173 -4.85 2.89 1.34
C ILE A 173 -4.72 1.47 0.83
N TYR A 174 -3.88 0.68 1.49
CA TYR A 174 -3.77 -0.76 1.26
C TYR A 174 -4.50 -1.52 2.38
N ILE A 175 -5.51 -2.30 1.99
CA ILE A 175 -6.27 -3.16 2.91
C ILE A 175 -5.88 -4.60 2.64
N ASP A 176 -5.20 -5.25 3.59
CA ASP A 176 -4.80 -6.67 3.48
C ASP A 176 -5.88 -7.61 4.04
N GLU A 177 -5.76 -8.88 3.70
CA GLU A 177 -6.57 -9.99 4.21
C GLU A 177 -8.10 -9.87 3.99
N ILE A 178 -8.53 -9.20 2.88
CA ILE A 178 -9.96 -9.02 2.57
C ILE A 178 -10.72 -10.35 2.43
N ASP A 179 -10.04 -11.42 2.04
CA ASP A 179 -10.61 -12.76 1.92
C ASP A 179 -11.07 -13.34 3.27
N LYS A 180 -10.53 -12.82 4.39
CA LYS A 180 -10.90 -13.28 5.74
C LYS A 180 -12.26 -12.78 6.20
N ILE A 181 -12.73 -11.66 5.65
CA ILE A 181 -14.06 -11.12 5.91
C ILE A 181 -15.10 -11.58 4.87
N ALA A 182 -14.75 -12.57 4.03
CA ALA A 182 -15.71 -13.19 3.11
C ALA A 182 -16.82 -13.95 3.87
N ARG A 183 -18.05 -13.88 3.38
CA ARG A 183 -19.18 -14.65 3.92
C ARG A 183 -18.88 -16.14 3.90
N LYS A 184 -19.02 -16.82 5.03
CA LYS A 184 -19.00 -18.29 5.11
C LYS A 184 -20.39 -18.82 4.73
N SER A 185 -20.46 -19.58 3.65
CA SER A 185 -21.69 -19.94 2.92
C SER A 185 -22.68 -20.89 3.60
N GLU A 186 -22.54 -21.27 4.88
CA GLU A 186 -23.31 -22.39 5.44
C GLU A 186 -23.99 -22.17 6.80
N ASN A 187 -23.94 -20.97 7.38
CA ASN A 187 -24.73 -20.73 8.58
C ASN A 187 -25.96 -19.86 8.26
N THR A 188 -27.13 -20.51 8.13
CA THR A 188 -28.45 -19.87 8.20
C THR A 188 -28.76 -19.33 9.60
N SER A 189 -27.77 -18.80 10.29
CA SER A 189 -27.94 -18.09 11.54
C SER A 189 -28.59 -16.74 11.23
N ILE A 190 -29.73 -16.49 11.86
CA ILE A 190 -30.52 -15.23 11.78
C ILE A 190 -29.76 -14.06 12.40
N THR A 191 -28.57 -14.29 12.98
CA THR A 191 -27.71 -13.25 13.55
C THR A 191 -26.92 -12.55 12.47
N ARG A 192 -27.01 -11.22 12.44
CA ARG A 192 -26.23 -10.33 11.56
C ARG A 192 -24.73 -10.65 11.68
N ASP A 193 -24.10 -10.92 10.55
CA ASP A 193 -22.66 -11.20 10.50
C ASP A 193 -21.87 -9.87 10.60
N VAL A 194 -21.56 -9.50 11.83
CA VAL A 194 -20.86 -8.23 12.14
C VAL A 194 -19.36 -8.27 11.85
N SER A 195 -18.81 -9.46 11.62
CA SER A 195 -17.37 -9.66 11.34
C SER A 195 -17.06 -9.89 9.85
N GLY A 196 -18.05 -10.24 9.06
CA GLY A 196 -17.90 -10.51 7.64
C GLY A 196 -18.60 -9.46 6.77
N GLU A 197 -19.91 -9.65 6.49
CA GLU A 197 -20.63 -8.75 5.59
C GLU A 197 -20.74 -7.32 6.11
N GLY A 198 -20.93 -7.13 7.42
CA GLY A 198 -21.01 -5.79 8.02
C GLY A 198 -19.75 -4.98 7.79
N VAL A 199 -18.56 -5.61 7.91
CA VAL A 199 -17.27 -4.96 7.62
C VAL A 199 -17.13 -4.65 6.13
N GLN A 200 -17.56 -5.56 5.23
CA GLN A 200 -17.53 -5.30 3.80
C GLN A 200 -18.39 -4.08 3.42
N GLN A 201 -19.58 -3.94 4.03
CA GLN A 201 -20.46 -2.79 3.80
C GLN A 201 -19.91 -1.49 4.40
N ALA A 202 -19.22 -1.56 5.53
CA ALA A 202 -18.57 -0.40 6.11
C ALA A 202 -17.39 0.09 5.25
N LEU A 203 -16.55 -0.84 4.76
CA LEU A 203 -15.47 -0.54 3.81
C LEU A 203 -16.00 0.02 2.50
N LEU A 204 -17.14 -0.48 2.01
CA LEU A 204 -17.75 -0.01 0.76
C LEU A 204 -17.96 1.50 0.78
N LYS A 205 -18.44 2.08 1.89
CA LYS A 205 -18.70 3.51 2.02
C LYS A 205 -17.47 4.36 1.72
N ILE A 206 -16.32 4.02 2.33
CA ILE A 206 -15.08 4.79 2.12
C ILE A 206 -14.45 4.52 0.76
N ILE A 207 -14.63 3.31 0.20
CA ILE A 207 -14.11 2.93 -1.11
C ILE A 207 -14.88 3.61 -2.25
N GLU A 208 -16.19 3.83 -2.10
CA GLU A 208 -17.02 4.52 -3.08
C GLU A 208 -16.63 5.99 -3.28
N GLY A 209 -16.20 6.65 -2.25
CA GLY A 209 -15.91 8.10 -2.23
C GLY A 209 -17.01 8.86 -1.49
N THR A 210 -16.65 9.38 -0.32
CA THR A 210 -17.55 10.14 0.53
C THR A 210 -16.74 11.00 1.50
N VAL A 211 -17.32 12.07 1.98
CA VAL A 211 -16.76 12.82 3.09
C VAL A 211 -16.99 12.04 4.39
N SER A 212 -15.91 11.69 5.05
CA SER A 212 -15.90 10.91 6.30
C SER A 212 -15.39 11.76 7.46
N SER A 213 -16.08 11.67 8.60
CA SER A 213 -15.66 12.36 9.82
C SER A 213 -14.85 11.41 10.71
N VAL A 214 -13.58 11.73 10.92
CA VAL A 214 -12.58 10.89 11.59
C VAL A 214 -12.22 11.45 12.96
N PRO A 215 -12.30 10.64 14.05
CA PRO A 215 -11.85 11.07 15.36
C PRO A 215 -10.32 11.30 15.38
N PRO A 216 -9.81 12.46 15.81
CA PRO A 216 -8.37 12.77 15.75
C PRO A 216 -7.50 11.87 16.65
N GLN A 217 -8.06 11.29 17.72
CA GLN A 217 -7.37 10.35 18.61
C GLN A 217 -7.62 8.87 18.27
N GLY A 218 -8.47 8.60 17.28
CA GLY A 218 -8.96 7.25 16.99
C GLY A 218 -9.96 6.75 18.02
N GLY A 219 -10.44 5.51 17.85
CA GLY A 219 -11.43 4.92 18.75
C GLY A 219 -12.86 5.39 18.45
N ARG A 220 -13.73 5.32 19.47
CA ARG A 220 -15.17 5.62 19.31
C ARG A 220 -15.42 7.13 19.22
N LYS A 221 -16.38 7.51 18.38
CA LYS A 221 -16.86 8.88 18.24
C LYS A 221 -17.50 9.36 19.54
N HIS A 222 -17.02 10.45 20.11
CA HIS A 222 -17.64 11.11 21.26
C HIS A 222 -18.47 12.30 20.80
N PRO A 223 -19.66 12.60 21.40
CA PRO A 223 -20.59 13.62 20.91
C PRO A 223 -20.03 15.04 20.84
N ASN A 224 -19.01 15.37 21.63
CA ASN A 224 -18.44 16.72 21.75
C ASN A 224 -17.00 16.82 21.23
N GLN A 225 -16.54 15.83 20.42
CA GLN A 225 -15.19 15.83 19.89
C GLN A 225 -15.18 16.49 18.51
N GLU A 226 -14.28 17.42 18.27
CA GLU A 226 -14.01 17.91 16.92
C GLU A 226 -13.52 16.76 16.04
N MET A 227 -14.12 16.64 14.87
CA MET A 227 -13.85 15.57 13.93
C MET A 227 -13.06 16.12 12.75
N ILE A 228 -12.13 15.35 12.25
CA ILE A 228 -11.41 15.69 11.01
C ILE A 228 -12.27 15.20 9.84
N GLU A 229 -12.63 16.10 8.94
CA GLU A 229 -13.33 15.75 7.71
C GLU A 229 -12.32 15.44 6.61
N ILE A 230 -12.53 14.31 5.92
CA ILE A 230 -11.69 13.88 4.79
C ILE A 230 -12.57 13.32 3.68
N ASP A 231 -12.37 13.81 2.46
CA ASP A 231 -13.00 13.26 1.26
C ASP A 231 -12.20 12.09 0.71
N THR A 232 -12.85 10.93 0.60
CA THR A 232 -12.22 9.69 0.12
C THR A 232 -12.32 9.50 -1.39
N THR A 233 -12.91 10.44 -2.12
CA THR A 233 -13.15 10.36 -3.59
C THR A 233 -11.84 10.18 -4.38
N ASN A 234 -10.77 10.84 -3.96
CA ASN A 234 -9.47 10.82 -4.64
C ASN A 234 -8.44 9.89 -3.99
N ILE A 235 -8.78 9.20 -2.90
CA ILE A 235 -7.92 8.19 -2.29
C ILE A 235 -7.95 6.92 -3.14
N LEU A 236 -6.77 6.37 -3.48
CA LEU A 236 -6.66 5.09 -4.16
C LEU A 236 -6.72 3.94 -3.16
N PHE A 237 -7.72 3.08 -3.30
CA PHE A 237 -7.78 1.85 -2.50
C PHE A 237 -7.19 0.68 -3.29
N ILE A 238 -6.22 0.01 -2.67
CA ILE A 238 -5.64 -1.26 -3.12
C ILE A 238 -6.00 -2.29 -2.08
N VAL A 239 -6.73 -3.32 -2.47
CA VAL A 239 -7.24 -4.34 -1.55
C VAL A 239 -6.55 -5.66 -1.86
N GLY A 240 -6.00 -6.33 -0.85
CA GLY A 240 -5.26 -7.57 -1.01
C GLY A 240 -5.88 -8.75 -0.27
N GLY A 241 -5.78 -9.96 -0.84
CA GLY A 241 -6.18 -11.19 -0.19
C GLY A 241 -5.47 -12.42 -0.75
N ALA A 242 -5.37 -13.46 0.06
CA ALA A 242 -4.80 -14.73 -0.38
C ALA A 242 -5.81 -15.54 -1.22
N PHE A 243 -7.09 -15.46 -0.88
CA PHE A 243 -8.19 -16.17 -1.53
C PHE A 243 -7.96 -17.68 -1.65
N ALA A 244 -7.43 -18.30 -0.59
CA ALA A 244 -7.18 -19.75 -0.57
C ALA A 244 -8.48 -20.53 -0.84
N GLY A 245 -8.44 -21.46 -1.83
CA GLY A 245 -9.60 -22.23 -2.28
C GLY A 245 -10.38 -21.59 -3.44
N LEU A 246 -10.05 -20.35 -3.86
CA LEU A 246 -10.65 -19.72 -5.04
C LEU A 246 -10.28 -20.46 -6.33
N GLU A 247 -9.07 -21.07 -6.39
CA GLU A 247 -8.59 -21.89 -7.50
C GLU A 247 -9.57 -23.02 -7.84
N ASN A 248 -10.18 -23.66 -6.83
CA ASN A 248 -11.17 -24.72 -7.03
C ASN A 248 -12.45 -24.21 -7.70
N LYS A 249 -12.87 -22.99 -7.39
CA LYS A 249 -14.03 -22.33 -7.99
C LYS A 249 -13.77 -21.98 -9.45
N ILE A 250 -12.57 -21.47 -9.75
CA ILE A 250 -12.12 -21.17 -11.12
C ILE A 250 -12.05 -22.47 -11.94
N LYS A 251 -11.39 -23.53 -11.42
CA LYS A 251 -11.32 -24.85 -12.06
C LYS A 251 -12.72 -25.41 -12.37
N SER A 252 -13.64 -25.35 -11.40
CA SER A 252 -15.01 -25.81 -11.59
C SER A 252 -15.76 -25.05 -12.69
N ARG A 253 -15.50 -23.75 -12.85
CA ARG A 253 -16.10 -22.93 -13.92
C ARG A 253 -15.49 -23.28 -15.29
N LEU A 254 -14.19 -23.44 -15.38
CA LEU A 254 -13.50 -23.79 -16.62
C LEU A 254 -13.89 -25.19 -17.09
N ASN A 255 -13.98 -26.18 -16.18
CA ASN A 255 -14.39 -27.55 -16.50
C ASN A 255 -15.86 -27.67 -16.93
N LYS A 256 -16.77 -26.85 -16.38
CA LYS A 256 -18.19 -26.87 -16.79
C LYS A 256 -18.42 -26.44 -18.24
N LYS A 257 -17.51 -25.68 -18.84
CA LYS A 257 -17.58 -25.29 -20.27
C LYS A 257 -17.20 -26.43 -21.23
N GLN A 258 -16.66 -27.54 -20.74
CA GLN A 258 -16.23 -28.69 -21.56
C GLN A 258 -17.27 -29.81 -21.70
N ILE A 259 -18.49 -29.65 -21.16
CA ILE A 259 -19.58 -30.63 -21.33
C ILE A 259 -20.30 -30.32 -22.66
N GLY A 260 -19.69 -30.75 -23.77
CA GLY A 260 -20.28 -30.76 -25.10
C GLY A 260 -19.65 -31.90 -25.92
N PHE A 261 -20.51 -32.71 -26.56
CA PHE A 261 -20.11 -33.85 -27.38
C PHE A 261 -19.13 -33.40 -28.49
N GLY A 262 -17.89 -33.87 -28.48
CA GLY A 262 -17.08 -33.96 -29.71
C GLY A 262 -15.79 -33.13 -29.83
N LEU A 263 -15.17 -32.64 -28.76
CA LEU A 263 -13.83 -32.03 -28.85
C LEU A 263 -12.80 -32.82 -28.05
N LYS A 264 -11.66 -33.13 -28.73
CA LYS A 264 -10.51 -33.81 -28.16
C LYS A 264 -10.05 -33.15 -26.87
N ASN A 265 -9.84 -33.97 -25.84
CA ASN A 265 -9.17 -33.62 -24.59
C ASN A 265 -7.72 -33.16 -24.87
N ASP A 266 -7.51 -31.93 -25.25
CA ASP A 266 -6.29 -31.25 -24.87
C ASP A 266 -6.46 -30.88 -23.39
N LYS A 267 -6.16 -31.83 -22.51
CA LYS A 267 -5.84 -31.55 -21.11
C LYS A 267 -4.54 -30.74 -21.12
N THR A 268 -4.62 -29.45 -21.41
CA THR A 268 -3.70 -28.52 -20.81
C THR A 268 -4.04 -28.55 -19.34
N GLU A 269 -3.29 -29.33 -18.57
CA GLU A 269 -3.20 -29.12 -17.12
C GLU A 269 -2.80 -27.67 -16.96
N LEU A 270 -3.78 -26.80 -16.73
CA LEU A 270 -3.53 -25.42 -16.36
C LEU A 270 -2.74 -25.50 -15.07
N ASP A 271 -1.48 -25.14 -15.15
CA ASP A 271 -0.58 -25.08 -14.02
C ASP A 271 -1.26 -24.30 -12.91
N ASP A 272 -1.28 -24.79 -11.69
CA ASP A 272 -1.92 -24.13 -10.53
C ASP A 272 -1.43 -22.69 -10.38
N MET A 273 -0.26 -22.38 -10.90
CA MET A 273 0.34 -21.05 -10.92
C MET A 273 -0.38 -20.04 -11.85
N SER A 274 -0.97 -20.47 -12.94
CA SER A 274 -1.62 -19.59 -13.93
C SER A 274 -3.12 -19.46 -13.72
N ILE A 275 -3.70 -20.25 -12.81
CA ILE A 275 -5.17 -20.34 -12.68
C ILE A 275 -5.81 -19.03 -12.23
N PHE A 276 -5.13 -18.25 -11.38
CA PHE A 276 -5.61 -16.96 -10.91
C PHE A 276 -5.63 -15.89 -12.01
N GLU A 277 -4.91 -16.07 -13.12
CA GLU A 277 -4.99 -15.17 -14.28
C GLU A 277 -6.37 -15.23 -14.96
N HIS A 278 -7.10 -16.33 -14.72
CA HIS A 278 -8.45 -16.54 -15.25
C HIS A 278 -9.56 -16.15 -14.27
N VAL A 279 -9.24 -15.47 -13.18
CA VAL A 279 -10.23 -15.04 -12.19
C VAL A 279 -11.24 -14.08 -12.80
N LEU A 280 -12.51 -14.28 -12.49
CA LEU A 280 -13.61 -13.42 -12.87
C LEU A 280 -14.34 -12.90 -11.61
N PRO A 281 -15.01 -11.74 -11.71
CA PRO A 281 -15.84 -11.21 -10.61
C PRO A 281 -16.82 -12.23 -10.01
N GLU A 282 -17.38 -13.13 -10.85
CA GLU A 282 -18.27 -14.21 -10.40
C GLU A 282 -17.58 -15.20 -9.46
N ASP A 283 -16.30 -15.49 -9.65
CA ASP A 283 -15.57 -16.43 -8.80
C ASP A 283 -15.36 -15.82 -7.42
N ILE A 284 -15.04 -14.52 -7.37
CA ILE A 284 -14.85 -13.72 -6.13
C ILE A 284 -16.20 -13.63 -5.37
N ARG A 285 -17.31 -13.42 -6.08
CA ARG A 285 -18.65 -13.45 -5.50
C ARG A 285 -18.96 -14.80 -4.88
N LYS A 286 -18.66 -15.90 -5.59
CA LYS A 286 -18.84 -17.26 -5.06
C LYS A 286 -17.92 -17.55 -3.88
N PHE A 287 -16.80 -16.85 -3.76
CA PHE A 287 -15.92 -16.97 -2.61
C PHE A 287 -16.53 -16.34 -1.35
N GLY A 288 -17.36 -15.29 -1.49
CA GLY A 288 -18.08 -14.67 -0.38
C GLY A 288 -17.90 -13.17 -0.25
N ILE A 289 -17.32 -12.52 -1.24
CA ILE A 289 -17.26 -11.06 -1.31
C ILE A 289 -18.58 -10.55 -1.90
N ILE A 290 -19.15 -9.48 -1.31
CA ILE A 290 -20.42 -8.91 -1.76
C ILE A 290 -20.30 -8.27 -3.14
N PRO A 291 -21.32 -8.38 -4.00
CA PRO A 291 -21.29 -7.86 -5.36
C PRO A 291 -20.99 -6.36 -5.44
N GLU A 292 -21.49 -5.59 -4.48
CA GLU A 292 -21.32 -4.13 -4.40
C GLU A 292 -19.85 -3.78 -4.23
N LEU A 293 -19.14 -4.49 -3.33
CA LEU A 293 -17.71 -4.27 -3.11
C LEU A 293 -16.88 -4.68 -4.33
N ILE A 294 -17.23 -5.79 -4.98
CA ILE A 294 -16.57 -6.22 -6.24
C ILE A 294 -16.74 -5.16 -7.32
N GLY A 295 -17.94 -4.57 -7.44
CA GLY A 295 -18.23 -3.51 -8.39
C GLY A 295 -17.37 -2.24 -8.20
N ARG A 296 -16.87 -2.02 -6.97
CA ARG A 296 -15.97 -0.87 -6.64
C ARG A 296 -14.48 -1.22 -6.73
N LEU A 297 -14.15 -2.46 -7.08
CA LEU A 297 -12.79 -2.95 -7.31
C LEU A 297 -12.65 -3.47 -8.76
N PRO A 298 -12.82 -2.59 -9.77
CA PRO A 298 -12.89 -3.00 -11.17
C PRO A 298 -11.57 -3.55 -11.72
N VAL A 299 -10.44 -3.17 -11.12
CA VAL A 299 -9.12 -3.64 -11.54
C VAL A 299 -8.74 -4.84 -10.69
N ILE A 300 -8.83 -6.03 -11.27
CA ILE A 300 -8.46 -7.29 -10.59
C ILE A 300 -7.16 -7.79 -11.23
N THR A 301 -6.18 -8.10 -10.40
CA THR A 301 -4.93 -8.73 -10.86
C THR A 301 -4.44 -9.76 -9.87
N ALA A 302 -3.80 -10.80 -10.40
CA ALA A 302 -3.29 -11.90 -9.61
C ALA A 302 -1.75 -11.87 -9.55
N LEU A 303 -1.23 -12.30 -8.41
CA LEU A 303 0.19 -12.54 -8.21
C LEU A 303 0.42 -14.05 -8.21
N SER A 304 1.44 -14.48 -8.94
CA SER A 304 1.86 -15.86 -8.98
C SER A 304 2.66 -16.25 -7.73
N GLU A 305 2.68 -17.54 -7.44
CA GLU A 305 3.57 -18.13 -6.44
C GLU A 305 5.04 -17.95 -6.86
N LEU A 306 5.91 -17.77 -5.88
CA LEU A 306 7.34 -17.57 -6.13
C LEU A 306 8.05 -18.92 -6.17
N ASN A 307 8.66 -19.23 -7.33
CA ASN A 307 9.51 -20.39 -7.48
C ASN A 307 10.92 -20.17 -6.88
N LYS A 308 11.74 -21.21 -6.83
CA LYS A 308 13.11 -21.19 -6.27
C LYS A 308 13.97 -20.08 -6.91
N GLU A 309 13.92 -19.97 -8.24
CA GLU A 309 14.70 -18.97 -8.97
C GLU A 309 14.26 -17.53 -8.69
N ALA A 310 12.96 -17.31 -8.51
CA ALA A 310 12.44 -16.02 -8.07
C ALA A 310 12.92 -15.67 -6.66
N LEU A 311 12.89 -16.63 -5.72
CA LEU A 311 13.37 -16.42 -4.36
C LEU A 311 14.88 -16.12 -4.30
N LYS A 312 15.72 -16.82 -5.09
CA LYS A 312 17.14 -16.49 -5.25
C LYS A 312 17.35 -15.08 -5.79
N SER A 313 16.55 -14.70 -6.79
CA SER A 313 16.62 -13.38 -7.38
C SER A 313 16.21 -12.29 -6.38
N ILE A 314 15.18 -12.54 -5.54
CA ILE A 314 14.73 -11.62 -4.47
C ILE A 314 15.84 -11.38 -3.44
N LEU A 315 16.66 -12.37 -3.13
CA LEU A 315 17.78 -12.25 -2.20
C LEU A 315 18.86 -11.30 -2.69
N THR A 316 19.10 -11.22 -3.99
CA THR A 316 20.31 -10.61 -4.56
C THR A 316 20.10 -9.44 -5.50
N LYS A 317 19.03 -9.45 -6.35
CA LYS A 317 18.88 -8.48 -7.44
C LYS A 317 18.29 -7.13 -7.03
N PRO A 318 17.18 -7.04 -6.26
CA PRO A 318 16.54 -5.77 -5.94
C PRO A 318 17.52 -4.72 -5.38
N LYS A 319 17.17 -3.43 -5.55
CA LYS A 319 17.98 -2.34 -4.97
C LYS A 319 18.18 -2.51 -3.47
N ASN A 320 17.13 -2.93 -2.76
CA ASN A 320 17.11 -3.19 -1.32
C ASN A 320 17.14 -4.68 -0.98
N ALA A 321 17.80 -5.51 -1.81
CA ALA A 321 17.93 -6.94 -1.57
C ALA A 321 18.54 -7.23 -0.18
N ILE A 322 18.02 -8.26 0.51
CA ILE A 322 18.42 -8.58 1.89
C ILE A 322 19.94 -8.80 1.98
N VAL A 323 20.52 -9.55 1.05
CA VAL A 323 21.98 -9.77 1.00
C VAL A 323 22.75 -8.46 0.91
N LYS A 324 22.27 -7.48 0.11
CA LYS A 324 22.92 -6.16 0.00
C LYS A 324 22.84 -5.36 1.30
N GLN A 325 21.73 -5.49 2.04
CA GLN A 325 21.56 -4.81 3.32
C GLN A 325 22.57 -5.35 4.35
N TYR A 326 22.72 -6.68 4.46
CA TYR A 326 23.71 -7.27 5.36
C TYR A 326 25.14 -6.96 4.96
N LYS A 327 25.46 -7.02 3.65
CA LYS A 327 26.79 -6.56 3.18
C LYS A 327 27.08 -5.14 3.62
N LYS A 328 26.09 -4.24 3.56
CA LYS A 328 26.27 -2.85 3.99
C LYS A 328 26.47 -2.71 5.49
N TYR A 329 25.79 -3.52 6.33
CA TYR A 329 26.03 -3.53 7.78
C TYR A 329 27.45 -3.96 8.10
N PHE A 330 27.97 -5.01 7.46
CA PHE A 330 29.34 -5.47 7.69
C PHE A 330 30.41 -4.53 7.12
N GLU A 331 30.12 -3.88 6.01
CA GLU A 331 31.00 -2.82 5.46
C GLU A 331 31.20 -1.66 6.43
N LEU A 332 30.19 -1.32 7.24
CA LEU A 332 30.29 -0.27 8.28
C LEU A 332 31.24 -0.68 9.41
N GLU A 333 31.46 -1.97 9.62
CA GLU A 333 32.42 -2.54 10.56
C GLU A 333 33.79 -2.85 9.89
N ASN A 334 34.00 -2.41 8.63
CA ASN A 334 35.18 -2.70 7.81
C ASN A 334 35.38 -4.20 7.51
N VAL A 335 34.31 -4.99 7.51
CA VAL A 335 34.31 -6.43 7.22
C VAL A 335 33.65 -6.69 5.87
N ASN A 336 34.31 -7.48 5.02
CA ASN A 336 33.74 -7.93 3.75
C ASN A 336 32.89 -9.17 3.96
N LEU A 337 31.56 -9.04 3.76
CA LEU A 337 30.61 -10.16 3.83
C LEU A 337 30.35 -10.74 2.45
N GLU A 338 30.60 -12.03 2.29
CA GLU A 338 30.27 -12.77 1.07
C GLU A 338 29.30 -13.92 1.35
N PHE A 339 28.40 -14.18 0.39
CA PHE A 339 27.50 -15.34 0.41
C PHE A 339 27.90 -16.26 -0.73
N GLU A 340 28.15 -17.54 -0.44
CA GLU A 340 28.32 -18.55 -1.45
C GLU A 340 27.02 -18.78 -2.25
N GLU A 341 27.10 -19.20 -3.48
CA GLU A 341 25.93 -19.48 -4.31
C GLU A 341 25.09 -20.62 -3.72
N GLU A 342 25.76 -21.64 -3.19
CA GLU A 342 25.13 -22.75 -2.47
C GLU A 342 24.40 -22.34 -1.20
N ALA A 343 24.88 -21.31 -0.52
CA ALA A 343 24.17 -20.73 0.64
C ALA A 343 22.88 -20.03 0.21
N ILE A 344 22.91 -19.27 -0.88
CA ILE A 344 21.71 -18.60 -1.44
C ILE A 344 20.69 -19.66 -1.90
N ASP A 345 21.16 -20.76 -2.51
CA ASP A 345 20.32 -21.88 -2.92
C ASP A 345 19.64 -22.55 -1.75
N GLU A 346 20.36 -22.78 -0.64
CA GLU A 346 19.83 -23.40 0.56
C GLU A 346 18.78 -22.48 1.24
N ILE A 347 19.04 -21.17 1.32
CA ILE A 347 18.07 -20.21 1.85
C ILE A 347 16.76 -20.27 1.06
N ALA A 348 16.85 -20.27 -0.28
CA ALA A 348 15.68 -20.33 -1.14
C ALA A 348 14.90 -21.64 -0.97
N GLU A 349 15.61 -22.77 -0.83
CA GLU A 349 15.01 -24.08 -0.62
C GLU A 349 14.31 -24.19 0.75
N LEU A 350 14.93 -23.72 1.81
CA LEU A 350 14.32 -23.65 3.15
C LEU A 350 13.07 -22.75 3.17
N ALA A 351 13.08 -21.64 2.45
CA ALA A 351 11.92 -20.76 2.36
C ALA A 351 10.74 -21.44 1.62
N LEU A 352 11.01 -22.20 0.56
CA LEU A 352 9.99 -23.01 -0.12
C LEU A 352 9.40 -24.07 0.81
N LYS A 353 10.24 -24.82 1.52
CA LYS A 353 9.82 -25.84 2.50
C LYS A 353 8.91 -25.24 3.56
N ARG A 354 9.21 -24.04 4.05
CA ARG A 354 8.38 -23.33 5.02
C ARG A 354 7.03 -22.83 4.48
N LYS A 355 6.80 -22.84 3.16
CA LYS A 355 5.57 -22.38 2.48
C LYS A 355 5.11 -20.97 2.87
N ILE A 356 6.03 -20.10 3.26
CA ILE A 356 5.75 -18.72 3.67
C ILE A 356 6.24 -17.66 2.66
N GLY A 357 6.63 -18.14 1.46
CA GLY A 357 7.07 -17.29 0.35
C GLY A 357 8.29 -16.43 0.71
N ALA A 358 8.37 -15.24 0.16
CA ALA A 358 9.50 -14.33 0.38
C ALA A 358 9.67 -13.88 1.85
N ARG A 359 8.64 -13.92 2.69
CA ARG A 359 8.76 -13.61 4.14
C ARG A 359 9.71 -14.57 4.85
N GLY A 360 9.77 -15.84 4.40
CA GLY A 360 10.68 -16.85 4.95
C GLY A 360 12.15 -16.54 4.73
N LEU A 361 12.49 -15.87 3.63
CA LEU A 361 13.89 -15.52 3.32
C LEU A 361 14.51 -14.67 4.42
N ARG A 362 13.75 -13.66 4.90
CA ARG A 362 14.25 -12.75 5.92
C ARG A 362 14.54 -13.47 7.23
N SER A 363 13.61 -14.27 7.73
CA SER A 363 13.80 -14.98 9.01
C SER A 363 14.94 -15.99 8.96
N ILE A 364 15.16 -16.66 7.81
CA ILE A 364 16.27 -17.60 7.64
C ILE A 364 17.62 -16.87 7.72
N ILE A 365 17.74 -15.74 7.03
CA ILE A 365 18.96 -14.93 7.05
C ILE A 365 19.16 -14.32 8.44
N GLU A 366 18.14 -13.73 9.05
CA GLU A 366 18.23 -13.14 10.38
C GLU A 366 18.75 -14.15 11.41
N ASN A 367 18.22 -15.38 11.41
CA ASN A 367 18.69 -16.44 12.31
C ASN A 367 20.18 -16.79 12.06
N THR A 368 20.61 -16.78 10.80
CA THR A 368 22.00 -17.09 10.45
C THR A 368 22.95 -15.95 10.83
N MET A 369 22.52 -14.72 10.60
CA MET A 369 23.37 -13.54 10.78
C MET A 369 23.44 -13.05 12.22
N MET A 370 22.52 -13.49 13.09
CA MET A 370 22.41 -12.97 14.47
C MET A 370 23.73 -13.11 15.24
N ASP A 371 24.30 -14.31 15.26
CA ASP A 371 25.53 -14.58 16.00
C ASP A 371 26.73 -13.85 15.36
N LEU A 372 26.80 -13.79 14.04
CA LEU A 372 27.85 -13.06 13.32
C LEU A 372 27.80 -11.58 13.64
N MET A 373 26.61 -10.98 13.66
CA MET A 373 26.44 -9.56 13.99
C MET A 373 26.71 -9.25 15.46
N TYR A 374 26.57 -10.24 16.36
CA TYR A 374 26.89 -10.10 17.77
C TYR A 374 28.39 -10.17 18.04
N GLU A 375 29.10 -11.09 17.38
CA GLU A 375 30.51 -11.37 17.67
C GLU A 375 31.48 -10.43 16.91
N ILE A 376 31.22 -10.16 15.63
CA ILE A 376 32.16 -9.47 14.74
C ILE A 376 32.52 -8.06 15.20
N PRO A 377 31.62 -7.19 15.68
CA PRO A 377 31.98 -5.84 16.12
C PRO A 377 32.98 -5.84 17.30
N SER A 378 33.10 -6.95 18.02
CA SER A 378 34.03 -7.12 19.15
C SER A 378 35.39 -7.70 18.74
N GLN A 379 35.59 -8.07 17.48
CA GLN A 379 36.79 -8.72 16.95
C GLN A 379 37.60 -7.74 16.08
N GLU A 380 38.79 -7.34 16.55
CA GLU A 380 39.63 -6.35 15.89
C GLU A 380 40.31 -6.82 14.57
N ASN A 381 40.33 -8.14 14.27
CA ASN A 381 41.15 -8.72 13.20
C ASN A 381 40.36 -9.46 12.10
N VAL A 382 39.06 -9.23 11.97
CA VAL A 382 38.23 -9.90 10.97
C VAL A 382 38.08 -8.99 9.74
N GLU A 383 38.71 -9.36 8.64
CA GLU A 383 38.62 -8.62 7.38
C GLU A 383 37.50 -9.17 6.45
N LYS A 384 37.20 -10.46 6.57
CA LYS A 384 36.25 -11.15 5.67
C LYS A 384 35.46 -12.23 6.39
N VAL A 385 34.16 -12.31 6.08
CA VAL A 385 33.24 -13.36 6.51
C VAL A 385 32.56 -13.98 5.29
N VAL A 386 32.53 -15.32 5.24
CA VAL A 386 31.88 -16.06 4.17
C VAL A 386 30.72 -16.87 4.76
N VAL A 387 29.51 -16.64 4.27
CA VAL A 387 28.33 -17.39 4.64
C VAL A 387 28.22 -18.62 3.73
N THR A 388 28.45 -19.80 4.32
CA THR A 388 28.41 -21.08 3.62
C THR A 388 27.05 -21.78 3.77
N LYS A 389 26.83 -22.79 2.95
CA LYS A 389 25.63 -23.64 3.01
C LYS A 389 25.50 -24.34 4.37
N GLU A 390 26.62 -24.84 4.92
CA GLU A 390 26.68 -25.54 6.21
C GLU A 390 26.24 -24.62 7.33
N LEU A 391 26.68 -23.35 7.35
CA LEU A 391 26.29 -22.38 8.35
C LEU A 391 24.76 -22.11 8.31
N ILE A 392 24.18 -22.00 7.10
CA ILE A 392 22.73 -21.83 6.96
C ILE A 392 21.98 -23.04 7.55
N LYS A 393 22.42 -24.25 7.28
CA LYS A 393 21.80 -25.47 7.80
C LYS A 393 21.89 -25.54 9.32
N GLU A 394 23.08 -25.36 9.88
CA GLU A 394 23.33 -25.41 11.31
C GLU A 394 22.40 -24.44 12.08
N LYS A 395 22.38 -23.18 11.65
CA LYS A 395 21.56 -22.14 12.33
C LYS A 395 20.04 -22.32 12.15
N ASN A 396 19.62 -23.11 11.18
CA ASN A 396 18.20 -23.41 10.93
C ASN A 396 17.82 -24.88 11.25
N GLU A 397 18.67 -25.66 11.91
CA GLU A 397 18.51 -27.09 12.26
C GLU A 397 17.18 -27.45 12.92
N ASN A 398 16.66 -26.60 13.81
CA ASN A 398 15.42 -26.87 14.51
C ASN A 398 14.22 -27.03 13.58
N PHE A 399 14.23 -26.32 12.44
CA PHE A 399 13.22 -26.46 11.42
C PHE A 399 13.42 -27.75 10.61
N ILE A 400 14.67 -28.05 10.22
CA ILE A 400 15.03 -29.27 9.46
C ILE A 400 14.61 -30.52 10.24
N LYS A 401 14.96 -30.60 11.52
CA LYS A 401 14.59 -31.74 12.41
C LYS A 401 13.08 -31.88 12.61
N SER A 402 12.32 -30.81 12.50
CA SER A 402 10.84 -30.87 12.62
C SER A 402 10.17 -31.44 11.39
N GLU A 403 10.76 -31.30 10.20
CA GLU A 403 10.23 -31.88 8.96
C GLU A 403 10.58 -33.35 8.85
N GLU A 404 11.81 -33.74 9.15
CA GLU A 404 12.21 -35.14 9.17
C GLU A 404 11.37 -36.01 10.12
N ARG A 405 10.81 -35.41 11.20
CA ARG A 405 9.85 -36.09 12.09
C ARG A 405 8.44 -36.21 11.53
N LYS A 406 8.07 -35.42 10.51
CA LYS A 406 6.75 -35.51 9.86
C LYS A 406 6.72 -36.47 8.68
N GLU A 407 7.87 -36.81 8.13
CA GLU A 407 8.01 -37.76 7.02
C GLU A 407 8.22 -39.22 7.50
N ASN A 408 8.45 -39.47 8.80
CA ASN A 408 8.51 -40.76 9.45
C ASN A 408 7.26 -41.01 10.28
#